data_ba7c37c6da5b871b80b02d71bc3b360e
#
_entry.id   ba7c37c6da5b871b80b02d71bc3b360e
#
_cell.length_a   1.000
_cell.length_b   1.000
_cell.length_c   1.000
_cell.angle_alpha   90.00
_cell.angle_beta   90.00
_cell.angle_gamma   90.00
#
_symmetry.space_group_name_H-M   'P 1'
#
loop_
_entity.id
_entity.type
_entity.pdbx_description
1 polymer ?
#
loop_
_entity_poly.entity_id
_entity_poly.type
_entity_poly.pdbx_seq_one_letter_code
_entity_poly.pdbx_strand_id
1 'polypeptide(L)'
;MESARISAPTLAIGVHLTLTLNQAKPILPREMVPSLVDEAGYFWHQSIFEEKVNLEEVYNEWDAQIISFMKSGRRPDHIDSHHNVHGKNKKLLGVALALARKYQLPLRNASRSIETKDYLELYQDVRTPDEMLYQFYDKAISTETILQLLDMVVCSEGEVFEINCHPAFIDTILQKQSGYCMPRIREVEILTSQEVKEAIEERGILLANYESLAM
;
A
#
# COMPACT_ATOMS: atom_id res chain seq x y z
N MET A 1 7.33 -7.84 12.89
CA MET A 1 6.59 -6.78 13.63
C MET A 1 7.18 -6.46 15.01
N GLU A 2 7.54 -7.45 15.82
CA GLU A 2 8.15 -7.23 17.16
C GLU A 2 9.44 -6.40 17.10
N SER A 3 10.35 -6.73 16.19
CA SER A 3 11.61 -6.00 15.99
C SER A 3 11.37 -4.51 15.63
N ALA A 4 10.41 -4.21 14.77
CA ALA A 4 10.08 -2.82 14.40
C ALA A 4 9.52 -2.05 15.61
N ARG A 5 8.70 -2.70 16.46
CA ARG A 5 8.17 -2.11 17.69
C ARG A 5 9.27 -1.69 18.67
N ILE A 6 10.31 -2.50 18.78
CA ILE A 6 11.42 -2.25 19.71
C ILE A 6 12.39 -1.22 19.17
N SER A 7 12.77 -1.35 17.88
CA SER A 7 13.82 -0.54 17.25
C SER A 7 13.33 0.80 16.68
N ALA A 8 12.04 0.90 16.33
CA ALA A 8 11.42 2.08 15.77
C ALA A 8 9.99 2.24 16.32
N PRO A 9 9.81 2.63 17.59
CA PRO A 9 8.50 2.69 18.23
C PRO A 9 7.55 3.73 17.60
N THR A 10 8.08 4.73 16.93
CA THR A 10 7.34 5.77 16.21
C THR A 10 6.98 5.39 14.78
N LEU A 11 7.48 4.25 14.28
CA LEU A 11 7.15 3.79 12.94
C LEU A 11 5.69 3.37 12.88
N ALA A 12 4.93 4.04 12.05
CA ALA A 12 3.57 3.68 11.67
C ALA A 12 3.57 2.41 10.80
N ILE A 13 2.62 1.52 11.02
CA ILE A 13 2.56 0.25 10.29
C ILE A 13 1.12 0.01 9.82
N GLY A 14 0.90 0.05 8.50
CA GLY A 14 -0.36 -0.29 7.89
C GLY A 14 -0.57 -1.79 7.67
N VAL A 15 -1.79 -2.18 7.33
CA VAL A 15 -2.12 -3.52 6.87
C VAL A 15 -2.14 -3.58 5.34
N HIS A 16 -1.24 -4.41 4.77
CA HIS A 16 -1.10 -4.58 3.33
C HIS A 16 -1.99 -5.72 2.83
N LEU A 17 -3.21 -5.40 2.41
CA LEU A 17 -4.21 -6.39 1.97
C LEU A 17 -3.77 -7.10 0.68
N THR A 18 -3.96 -8.39 0.63
CA THR A 18 -3.44 -9.23 -0.45
C THR A 18 -4.56 -10.04 -1.10
N LEU A 19 -4.59 -10.04 -2.46
CA LEU A 19 -5.41 -10.91 -3.32
C LEU A 19 -4.63 -11.49 -4.51
N THR A 20 -3.41 -11.03 -4.75
CA THR A 20 -2.71 -11.27 -6.03
C THR A 20 -1.23 -11.66 -5.86
N LEU A 21 -0.80 -12.00 -4.65
CA LEU A 21 0.57 -12.43 -4.41
C LEU A 21 0.76 -13.89 -4.84
N ASN A 22 1.67 -14.11 -5.78
CA ASN A 22 2.00 -15.46 -6.26
C ASN A 22 2.40 -16.38 -5.10
N GLN A 23 1.86 -17.60 -5.11
CA GLN A 23 2.09 -18.63 -4.09
C GLN A 23 1.67 -18.22 -2.66
N ALA A 24 0.89 -17.16 -2.49
CA ALA A 24 0.23 -16.87 -1.24
C ALA A 24 -1.17 -17.49 -1.19
N LYS A 25 -1.58 -17.86 0.01
CA LYS A 25 -2.91 -18.41 0.29
C LYS A 25 -3.73 -17.42 1.10
N PRO A 26 -5.06 -17.46 0.99
CA PRO A 26 -5.94 -16.69 1.86
C PRO A 26 -5.79 -17.11 3.34
N ILE A 27 -6.18 -16.22 4.24
CA ILE A 27 -6.33 -16.53 5.67
C ILE A 27 -7.55 -17.40 5.89
N LEU A 28 -8.62 -17.14 5.16
CA LEU A 28 -9.83 -17.95 5.22
C LEU A 28 -9.65 -19.28 4.50
N PRO A 29 -10.34 -20.35 4.96
CA PRO A 29 -10.39 -21.62 4.23
C PRO A 29 -10.87 -21.42 2.80
N ARG A 30 -10.28 -22.18 1.86
CA ARG A 30 -10.62 -22.14 0.42
C ARG A 30 -12.13 -22.25 0.16
N GLU A 31 -12.81 -23.05 0.95
CA GLU A 31 -14.24 -23.29 0.82
C GLU A 31 -15.09 -22.05 1.10
N MET A 32 -14.54 -21.09 1.84
CA MET A 32 -15.19 -19.81 2.13
C MET A 32 -14.87 -18.72 1.10
N VAL A 33 -13.81 -18.89 0.33
CA VAL A 33 -13.31 -17.91 -0.65
C VAL A 33 -12.92 -18.57 -1.98
N PRO A 34 -13.77 -19.46 -2.55
CA PRO A 34 -13.42 -20.25 -3.73
C PRO A 34 -13.11 -19.40 -4.97
N SER A 35 -13.70 -18.22 -5.09
CA SER A 35 -13.46 -17.32 -6.23
C SER A 35 -12.10 -16.63 -6.19
N LEU A 36 -11.46 -16.55 -5.01
CA LEU A 36 -10.20 -15.83 -4.83
C LEU A 36 -8.97 -16.66 -5.18
N VAL A 37 -9.12 -17.97 -5.34
CA VAL A 37 -8.00 -18.89 -5.47
C VAL A 37 -8.13 -19.85 -6.66
N ASP A 38 -7.00 -20.34 -7.12
CA ASP A 38 -6.89 -21.39 -8.12
C ASP A 38 -7.18 -22.79 -7.53
N GLU A 39 -7.04 -23.82 -8.36
CA GLU A 39 -7.26 -25.21 -7.96
C GLU A 39 -6.30 -25.70 -6.88
N ALA A 40 -5.11 -25.09 -6.78
CA ALA A 40 -4.11 -25.41 -5.76
C ALA A 40 -4.32 -24.58 -4.46
N GLY A 41 -5.29 -23.66 -4.44
CA GLY A 41 -5.63 -22.82 -3.30
C GLY A 41 -4.72 -21.59 -3.13
N TYR A 42 -4.06 -21.15 -4.18
CA TYR A 42 -3.28 -19.91 -4.21
C TYR A 42 -4.08 -18.77 -4.84
N PHE A 43 -3.84 -17.55 -4.41
CA PHE A 43 -4.44 -16.38 -5.03
C PHE A 43 -4.16 -16.32 -6.54
N TRP A 44 -5.13 -15.82 -7.29
CA TRP A 44 -4.99 -15.59 -8.72
C TRP A 44 -3.86 -14.61 -9.04
N HIS A 45 -3.24 -14.81 -10.21
CA HIS A 45 -2.30 -13.83 -10.75
C HIS A 45 -3.02 -12.50 -11.04
N GLN A 46 -2.32 -11.37 -10.83
CA GLN A 46 -2.88 -10.03 -10.97
C GLN A 46 -3.51 -9.71 -12.33
N SER A 47 -3.17 -10.46 -13.39
CA SER A 47 -3.71 -10.24 -14.74
C SER A 47 -5.12 -10.80 -14.94
N ILE A 48 -5.57 -11.71 -14.09
CA ILE A 48 -6.85 -12.43 -14.27
C ILE A 48 -7.77 -12.36 -13.04
N PHE A 49 -7.28 -11.88 -11.89
CA PHE A 49 -8.04 -11.95 -10.64
C PHE A 49 -9.37 -11.17 -10.72
N GLU A 50 -9.41 -10.02 -11.39
CA GLU A 50 -10.59 -9.16 -11.47
C GLU A 50 -11.80 -9.84 -12.12
N GLU A 51 -11.55 -10.74 -13.07
CA GLU A 51 -12.59 -11.52 -13.75
C GLU A 51 -13.14 -12.67 -12.90
N LYS A 52 -12.41 -13.06 -11.86
CA LYS A 52 -12.68 -14.24 -11.05
C LYS A 52 -13.37 -13.94 -9.73
N VAL A 53 -13.02 -12.80 -9.10
CA VAL A 53 -13.32 -12.56 -7.70
C VAL A 53 -14.79 -12.20 -7.44
N ASN A 54 -15.36 -12.79 -6.41
CA ASN A 54 -16.61 -12.38 -5.79
C ASN A 54 -16.34 -11.33 -4.72
N LEU A 55 -17.05 -10.21 -4.75
CA LEU A 55 -16.79 -9.07 -3.85
C LEU A 55 -17.11 -9.36 -2.38
N GLU A 56 -18.05 -10.23 -2.10
CA GLU A 56 -18.35 -10.67 -0.73
C GLU A 56 -17.19 -11.51 -0.17
N GLU A 57 -16.62 -12.40 -0.99
CA GLU A 57 -15.43 -13.16 -0.62
C GLU A 57 -14.21 -12.25 -0.44
N VAL A 58 -14.03 -11.24 -1.30
CA VAL A 58 -12.99 -10.20 -1.13
C VAL A 58 -13.15 -9.49 0.20
N TYR A 59 -14.37 -9.05 0.54
CA TYR A 59 -14.65 -8.41 1.81
C TYR A 59 -14.28 -9.31 3.00
N ASN A 60 -14.72 -10.55 2.97
CA ASN A 60 -14.50 -11.51 4.05
C ASN A 60 -13.01 -11.83 4.24
N GLU A 61 -12.27 -12.01 3.15
CA GLU A 61 -10.83 -12.29 3.20
C GLU A 61 -10.04 -11.07 3.70
N TRP A 62 -10.31 -9.87 3.18
CA TRP A 62 -9.65 -8.66 3.65
C TRP A 62 -9.98 -8.33 5.10
N ASP A 63 -11.21 -8.57 5.53
CA ASP A 63 -11.62 -8.47 6.93
C ASP A 63 -10.80 -9.43 7.82
N ALA A 64 -10.66 -10.67 7.39
CA ALA A 64 -9.85 -11.67 8.07
C ALA A 64 -8.36 -11.28 8.15
N GLN A 65 -7.82 -10.67 7.09
CA GLN A 65 -6.44 -10.16 7.08
C GLN A 65 -6.25 -9.01 8.09
N ILE A 66 -7.19 -8.06 8.15
CA ILE A 66 -7.16 -6.97 9.14
C ILE A 66 -7.24 -7.53 10.56
N ILE A 67 -8.17 -8.45 10.82
CA ILE A 67 -8.30 -9.11 12.12
C ILE A 67 -7.02 -9.85 12.49
N SER A 68 -6.41 -10.55 11.53
CA SER A 68 -5.15 -11.27 11.75
C SER A 68 -4.00 -10.34 12.12
N PHE A 69 -3.92 -9.17 11.44
CA PHE A 69 -2.97 -8.13 11.80
C PHE A 69 -3.20 -7.65 13.24
N MET A 70 -4.43 -7.36 13.62
CA MET A 70 -4.80 -6.85 14.96
C MET A 70 -4.52 -7.88 16.06
N LYS A 71 -4.59 -9.19 15.78
CA LYS A 71 -4.19 -10.26 16.72
C LYS A 71 -2.70 -10.21 17.11
N SER A 72 -1.86 -9.50 16.36
CA SER A 72 -0.47 -9.22 16.75
C SER A 72 -0.33 -8.24 17.93
N GLY A 73 -1.45 -7.73 18.45
CA GLY A 73 -1.49 -6.73 19.53
C GLY A 73 -1.29 -5.29 19.06
N ARG A 74 -1.34 -5.03 17.73
CA ARG A 74 -1.27 -3.69 17.14
C ARG A 74 -2.51 -3.37 16.33
N ARG A 75 -2.93 -2.12 16.37
CA ARG A 75 -3.85 -1.56 15.40
C ARG A 75 -3.05 -1.05 14.21
N PRO A 76 -3.42 -1.36 12.96
CA PRO A 76 -2.80 -0.72 11.80
C PRO A 76 -3.12 0.78 11.80
N ASP A 77 -2.23 1.59 11.26
CA ASP A 77 -2.47 3.04 11.11
C ASP A 77 -3.19 3.38 9.79
N HIS A 78 -3.11 2.49 8.81
CA HIS A 78 -3.83 2.61 7.54
C HIS A 78 -4.07 1.24 6.88
N ILE A 79 -4.84 1.28 5.81
CA ILE A 79 -5.07 0.17 4.89
C ILE A 79 -4.44 0.52 3.53
N ASP A 80 -3.69 -0.41 2.97
CA ASP A 80 -3.27 -0.40 1.57
C ASP A 80 -3.42 -1.81 0.97
N SER A 81 -3.01 -2.04 -0.27
CA SER A 81 -3.08 -3.37 -0.85
C SER A 81 -1.97 -3.69 -1.82
N HIS A 82 -1.57 -4.95 -1.86
CA HIS A 82 -0.62 -5.49 -2.81
C HIS A 82 -1.04 -5.21 -4.26
N HIS A 83 -0.11 -4.72 -5.08
CA HIS A 83 -0.38 -4.24 -6.45
C HIS A 83 -1.44 -3.11 -6.53
N ASN A 84 -1.73 -2.45 -5.42
CA ASN A 84 -2.79 -1.42 -5.31
C ASN A 84 -4.14 -1.91 -5.87
N VAL A 85 -4.46 -3.20 -5.65
CA VAL A 85 -5.65 -3.84 -6.24
C VAL A 85 -6.97 -3.19 -5.81
N HIS A 86 -7.03 -2.57 -4.63
CA HIS A 86 -8.22 -1.83 -4.19
C HIS A 86 -8.56 -0.62 -5.08
N GLY A 87 -7.57 -0.03 -5.75
CA GLY A 87 -7.74 1.08 -6.69
C GLY A 87 -7.96 0.67 -8.13
N LYS A 88 -8.06 -0.61 -8.45
CA LYS A 88 -8.21 -1.10 -9.83
C LYS A 88 -9.56 -0.78 -10.46
N ASN A 89 -10.63 -0.81 -9.67
CA ASN A 89 -11.97 -0.45 -10.11
C ASN A 89 -12.86 -0.02 -8.95
N LYS A 90 -13.98 0.64 -9.25
CA LYS A 90 -14.92 1.18 -8.26
C LYS A 90 -15.49 0.13 -7.29
N LYS A 91 -15.64 -1.13 -7.73
CA LYS A 91 -16.20 -2.21 -6.89
C LYS A 91 -15.22 -2.63 -5.81
N LEU A 92 -13.95 -2.86 -6.19
CA LEU A 92 -12.90 -3.21 -5.23
C LEU A 92 -12.61 -2.04 -4.29
N LEU A 93 -12.63 -0.81 -4.79
CA LEU A 93 -12.52 0.37 -3.94
C LEU A 93 -13.67 0.44 -2.93
N GLY A 94 -14.90 0.19 -3.35
CA GLY A 94 -16.06 0.14 -2.45
C GLY A 94 -15.89 -0.84 -1.31
N VAL A 95 -15.31 -2.03 -1.56
CA VAL A 95 -15.00 -3.02 -0.53
C VAL A 95 -13.94 -2.48 0.44
N ALA A 96 -12.86 -1.90 -0.06
CA ALA A 96 -11.80 -1.34 0.77
C ALA A 96 -12.30 -0.17 1.64
N LEU A 97 -13.10 0.73 1.06
CA LEU A 97 -13.73 1.84 1.79
C LEU A 97 -14.69 1.34 2.89
N ALA A 98 -15.48 0.29 2.62
CA ALA A 98 -16.35 -0.30 3.63
C ALA A 98 -15.56 -0.84 4.83
N LEU A 99 -14.41 -1.47 4.59
CA LEU A 99 -13.51 -1.92 5.65
C LEU A 99 -12.80 -0.76 6.35
N ALA A 100 -12.36 0.25 5.62
CA ALA A 100 -11.77 1.46 6.18
C ALA A 100 -12.74 2.16 7.16
N ARG A 101 -14.01 2.29 6.79
CA ARG A 101 -15.10 2.80 7.66
C ARG A 101 -15.31 1.92 8.88
N LYS A 102 -15.43 0.60 8.68
CA LYS A 102 -15.63 -0.38 9.77
C LYS A 102 -14.56 -0.26 10.84
N TYR A 103 -13.32 -0.12 10.41
CA TYR A 103 -12.16 -0.07 11.32
C TYR A 103 -11.71 1.36 11.66
N GLN A 104 -12.36 2.38 11.08
CA GLN A 104 -11.97 3.79 11.24
C GLN A 104 -10.47 4.00 10.91
N LEU A 105 -10.04 3.47 9.79
CA LEU A 105 -8.66 3.53 9.31
C LEU A 105 -8.58 4.38 8.04
N PRO A 106 -7.51 5.16 7.86
CA PRO A 106 -7.19 5.76 6.59
C PRO A 106 -6.99 4.68 5.50
N LEU A 107 -7.25 5.05 4.26
CA LEU A 107 -7.00 4.19 3.10
C LEU A 107 -6.07 4.90 2.12
N ARG A 108 -5.03 4.19 1.62
CA ARG A 108 -4.17 4.68 0.56
C ARG A 108 -4.98 5.15 -0.64
N ASN A 109 -4.63 6.30 -1.21
CA ASN A 109 -5.19 6.76 -2.47
C ASN A 109 -4.54 6.03 -3.66
N ALA A 110 -5.14 4.93 -4.11
CA ALA A 110 -4.66 4.14 -5.24
C ALA A 110 -5.49 4.34 -6.51
N SER A 111 -6.15 5.47 -6.66
CA SER A 111 -7.15 5.76 -7.68
C SER A 111 -6.62 6.00 -9.11
N ARG A 112 -5.44 5.49 -9.42
CA ARG A 112 -4.69 5.70 -10.65
C ARG A 112 -5.40 5.38 -11.97
N SER A 113 -6.33 4.44 -11.95
CA SER A 113 -6.97 3.88 -13.15
C SER A 113 -8.38 4.40 -13.38
N ILE A 114 -8.86 5.34 -12.59
CA ILE A 114 -10.22 5.83 -12.67
C ILE A 114 -10.19 7.36 -12.74
N GLU A 115 -10.97 7.95 -13.66
CA GLU A 115 -11.06 9.39 -13.83
C GLU A 115 -11.37 10.10 -12.51
N THR A 116 -10.49 11.03 -12.15
CA THR A 116 -10.23 11.57 -10.83
C THR A 116 -11.43 12.19 -10.10
N LYS A 117 -12.40 12.77 -10.79
CA LYS A 117 -13.51 13.50 -10.14
C LYS A 117 -14.51 12.60 -9.41
N ASP A 118 -14.81 11.43 -9.94
CA ASP A 118 -15.78 10.49 -9.33
C ASP A 118 -15.21 9.73 -8.13
N TYR A 119 -13.91 9.80 -7.93
CA TYR A 119 -13.20 9.01 -6.93
C TYR A 119 -13.11 9.69 -5.57
N LEU A 120 -12.76 10.95 -5.57
CA LEU A 120 -12.67 11.73 -4.34
C LEU A 120 -14.01 11.77 -3.60
N GLU A 121 -15.13 11.76 -4.35
CA GLU A 121 -16.47 11.66 -3.76
C GLU A 121 -16.70 10.34 -3.01
N LEU A 122 -16.06 9.25 -3.41
CA LEU A 122 -16.19 7.96 -2.72
C LEU A 122 -15.44 7.92 -1.38
N TYR A 123 -14.39 8.73 -1.23
CA TYR A 123 -13.59 8.79 0.00
C TYR A 123 -14.15 9.74 1.08
N GLN A 124 -15.26 10.45 0.84
CA GLN A 124 -15.75 11.59 1.64
C GLN A 124 -15.61 11.47 3.16
N ASP A 125 -15.73 10.28 3.71
CA ASP A 125 -15.65 9.98 5.13
C ASP A 125 -14.49 9.06 5.51
N VAL A 126 -13.57 8.80 4.57
CA VAL A 126 -12.37 8.00 4.77
C VAL A 126 -11.15 8.86 4.49
N ARG A 127 -10.30 9.02 5.49
CA ARG A 127 -9.04 9.77 5.36
C ARG A 127 -8.14 9.11 4.33
N THR A 128 -7.57 9.91 3.45
CA THR A 128 -6.67 9.46 2.38
C THR A 128 -5.67 10.55 2.05
N PRO A 129 -4.44 10.24 1.60
CA PRO A 129 -3.57 11.24 1.01
C PRO A 129 -4.21 11.87 -0.24
N ASP A 130 -3.88 13.12 -0.53
CA ASP A 130 -4.37 13.82 -1.73
C ASP A 130 -3.93 13.11 -2.99
N GLU A 131 -2.67 12.64 -3.02
CA GLU A 131 -2.13 11.92 -4.16
C GLU A 131 -1.10 10.88 -3.73
N MET A 132 -1.05 9.77 -4.49
CA MET A 132 0.01 8.77 -4.43
C MET A 132 0.93 8.87 -5.65
N LEU A 133 2.20 9.17 -5.39
CA LEU A 133 3.27 9.23 -6.39
C LEU A 133 3.95 7.85 -6.50
N TYR A 134 3.93 7.27 -7.70
CA TYR A 134 4.37 5.89 -7.94
C TYR A 134 5.51 5.77 -8.95
N GLN A 135 6.05 6.90 -9.38
CA GLN A 135 7.09 6.96 -10.40
C GLN A 135 8.44 6.40 -9.92
N PHE A 136 8.65 6.34 -8.60
CA PHE A 136 9.87 5.76 -8.02
C PHE A 136 9.81 4.24 -7.99
N TYR A 137 9.93 3.62 -9.17
CA TYR A 137 9.80 2.18 -9.33
C TYR A 137 10.67 1.64 -10.48
N ASP A 138 11.29 0.45 -10.27
CA ASP A 138 12.07 -0.32 -11.23
C ASP A 138 13.21 0.52 -11.88
N LYS A 139 13.14 0.77 -13.17
CA LYS A 139 14.18 1.52 -13.92
C LYS A 139 14.22 3.01 -13.56
N ALA A 140 13.16 3.54 -12.99
CA ALA A 140 13.08 4.94 -12.58
C ALA A 140 13.66 5.20 -11.17
N ILE A 141 14.21 4.19 -10.48
CA ILE A 141 14.82 4.37 -9.17
C ILE A 141 16.15 5.11 -9.32
N SER A 142 16.14 6.40 -9.01
CA SER A 142 17.31 7.28 -8.99
C SER A 142 17.09 8.45 -8.02
N THR A 143 18.16 9.06 -7.55
CA THR A 143 18.09 10.30 -6.75
C THR A 143 17.37 11.39 -7.51
N GLU A 144 17.64 11.53 -8.80
CA GLU A 144 16.98 12.51 -9.67
C GLU A 144 15.45 12.33 -9.66
N THR A 145 14.95 11.10 -9.75
CA THR A 145 13.51 10.83 -9.70
C THR A 145 12.90 11.28 -8.37
N ILE A 146 13.54 10.99 -7.23
CA ILE A 146 13.05 11.45 -5.93
C ILE A 146 13.04 12.98 -5.86
N LEU A 147 14.10 13.64 -6.30
CA LEU A 147 14.14 15.11 -6.31
C LEU A 147 13.03 15.71 -7.16
N GLN A 148 12.76 15.16 -8.34
CA GLN A 148 11.64 15.57 -9.19
C GLN A 148 10.28 15.37 -8.51
N LEU A 149 10.08 14.25 -7.79
CA LEU A 149 8.86 14.01 -7.02
C LEU A 149 8.69 15.01 -5.88
N LEU A 150 9.77 15.35 -5.18
CA LEU A 150 9.74 16.39 -4.16
C LEU A 150 9.39 17.76 -4.74
N ASP A 151 9.91 18.09 -5.93
CA ASP A 151 9.54 19.32 -6.63
C ASP A 151 8.07 19.32 -7.05
N MET A 152 7.53 18.18 -7.51
CA MET A 152 6.10 18.03 -7.79
C MET A 152 5.24 18.29 -6.55
N VAL A 153 5.61 17.73 -5.41
CA VAL A 153 4.91 17.94 -4.13
C VAL A 153 4.83 19.43 -3.78
N VAL A 154 5.95 20.16 -3.87
CA VAL A 154 6.00 21.61 -3.55
C VAL A 154 5.17 22.44 -4.52
N CYS A 155 5.06 22.01 -5.79
CA CYS A 155 4.30 22.74 -6.82
C CYS A 155 2.81 22.38 -6.87
N SER A 156 2.39 21.36 -6.12
CA SER A 156 1.01 20.87 -6.10
C SER A 156 0.14 21.64 -5.11
N GLU A 157 -1.18 21.65 -5.35
CA GLU A 157 -2.15 22.28 -4.44
C GLU A 157 -2.55 21.39 -3.24
N GLY A 158 -2.21 20.09 -3.29
CA GLY A 158 -2.46 19.14 -2.20
C GLY A 158 -1.56 19.38 -0.98
N GLU A 159 -1.98 18.88 0.17
CA GLU A 159 -1.25 19.01 1.44
C GLU A 159 -0.48 17.74 1.81
N VAL A 160 -1.01 16.56 1.47
CA VAL A 160 -0.45 15.27 1.87
C VAL A 160 -0.25 14.35 0.67
N PHE A 161 0.99 13.97 0.44
CA PHE A 161 1.40 13.09 -0.66
C PHE A 161 2.02 11.80 -0.13
N GLU A 162 1.78 10.71 -0.80
CA GLU A 162 2.44 9.43 -0.52
C GLU A 162 3.36 9.05 -1.68
N ILE A 163 4.64 8.81 -1.43
CA ILE A 163 5.56 8.23 -2.42
C ILE A 163 5.57 6.72 -2.22
N ASN A 164 5.07 5.98 -3.21
CA ASN A 164 5.08 4.52 -3.18
C ASN A 164 6.49 3.98 -3.46
N CYS A 165 7.03 3.22 -2.51
CA CYS A 165 8.35 2.61 -2.61
C CYS A 165 8.37 1.22 -1.96
N HIS A 166 9.43 0.45 -2.23
CA HIS A 166 9.56 -0.95 -1.78
C HIS A 166 10.94 -1.24 -1.18
N PRO A 167 11.52 -0.36 -0.34
CA PRO A 167 12.88 -0.54 0.17
C PRO A 167 12.97 -1.82 1.00
N ALA A 168 14.03 -2.61 0.80
CA ALA A 168 14.30 -3.78 1.61
C ALA A 168 15.77 -4.19 1.54
N PHE A 169 16.28 -4.77 2.63
CA PHE A 169 17.47 -5.60 2.61
C PHE A 169 17.10 -7.00 2.12
N ILE A 170 17.93 -7.55 1.23
CA ILE A 170 17.64 -8.82 0.56
C ILE A 170 18.26 -9.97 1.35
N ASP A 171 17.42 -10.86 1.83
CA ASP A 171 17.81 -12.16 2.36
C ASP A 171 17.47 -13.30 1.36
N THR A 172 17.85 -14.51 1.71
CA THR A 172 17.60 -15.69 0.88
C THR A 172 16.11 -16.04 0.75
N ILE A 173 15.27 -15.59 1.68
CA ILE A 173 13.83 -15.82 1.66
C ILE A 173 13.21 -14.88 0.63
N LEU A 174 13.47 -13.59 0.73
CA LEU A 174 12.95 -12.59 -0.20
C LEU A 174 13.43 -12.86 -1.64
N GLN A 175 14.71 -13.26 -1.81
CA GLN A 175 15.24 -13.63 -3.12
C GLN A 175 14.51 -14.78 -3.79
N LYS A 176 13.99 -15.74 -3.01
CA LYS A 176 13.20 -16.86 -3.53
C LYS A 176 11.76 -16.49 -3.85
N GLN A 177 11.21 -15.51 -3.15
CA GLN A 177 9.80 -15.12 -3.23
C GLN A 177 9.52 -13.97 -4.19
N SER A 178 10.53 -13.15 -4.51
CA SER A 178 10.35 -11.95 -5.32
C SER A 178 11.43 -11.84 -6.39
N GLY A 179 11.02 -11.57 -7.63
CA GLY A 179 11.93 -11.16 -8.70
C GLY A 179 12.40 -9.70 -8.58
N TYR A 180 11.72 -8.90 -7.75
CA TYR A 180 12.03 -7.49 -7.51
C TYR A 180 12.97 -7.38 -6.30
N CYS A 181 14.26 -7.61 -6.50
CA CYS A 181 15.26 -7.63 -5.43
C CYS A 181 16.23 -6.45 -5.50
N MET A 182 17.07 -6.38 -6.54
CA MET A 182 18.09 -5.32 -6.66
C MET A 182 17.53 -3.89 -6.58
N PRO A 183 16.38 -3.57 -7.19
CA PRO A 183 15.79 -2.25 -7.05
C PRO A 183 15.52 -1.86 -5.59
N ARG A 184 15.10 -2.80 -4.73
CA ARG A 184 14.83 -2.54 -3.30
C ARG A 184 16.04 -2.05 -2.52
N ILE A 185 17.23 -2.59 -2.83
CA ILE A 185 18.49 -2.17 -2.20
C ILE A 185 18.81 -0.73 -2.62
N ARG A 186 18.63 -0.41 -3.91
CA ARG A 186 18.81 0.95 -4.41
C ARG A 186 17.82 1.94 -3.80
N GLU A 187 16.57 1.52 -3.59
CA GLU A 187 15.60 2.33 -2.87
C GLU A 187 16.07 2.63 -1.44
N VAL A 188 16.59 1.64 -0.69
CA VAL A 188 17.17 1.89 0.64
C VAL A 188 18.29 2.91 0.57
N GLU A 189 19.26 2.72 -0.34
CA GLU A 189 20.42 3.60 -0.48
C GLU A 189 20.01 5.05 -0.76
N ILE A 190 19.09 5.25 -1.71
CA ILE A 190 18.64 6.59 -2.11
C ILE A 190 17.81 7.24 -1.00
N LEU A 191 16.78 6.53 -0.48
CA LEU A 191 15.87 7.09 0.51
C LEU A 191 16.53 7.39 1.86
N THR A 192 17.69 6.78 2.14
CA THR A 192 18.46 7.04 3.37
C THR A 192 19.66 7.97 3.14
N SER A 193 19.89 8.43 1.89
CA SER A 193 21.01 9.30 1.55
C SER A 193 20.89 10.66 2.21
N GLN A 194 22.04 11.28 2.45
CA GLN A 194 22.10 12.65 2.98
C GLN A 194 21.51 13.67 1.99
N GLU A 195 21.74 13.47 0.70
CA GLU A 195 21.24 14.33 -0.37
C GLU A 195 19.69 14.41 -0.36
N VAL A 196 19.00 13.29 -0.21
CA VAL A 196 17.53 13.27 -0.15
C VAL A 196 17.02 13.91 1.13
N LYS A 197 17.69 13.72 2.28
CA LYS A 197 17.33 14.37 3.54
C LYS A 197 17.44 15.90 3.44
N GLU A 198 18.56 16.40 2.94
CA GLU A 198 18.79 17.83 2.72
C GLU A 198 17.76 18.41 1.74
N ALA A 199 17.45 17.70 0.66
CA ALA A 199 16.45 18.11 -0.32
C ALA A 199 15.03 18.24 0.27
N ILE A 200 14.64 17.36 1.20
CA ILE A 200 13.37 17.43 1.94
C ILE A 200 13.35 18.68 2.85
N GLU A 201 14.42 18.90 3.61
CA GLU A 201 14.55 20.02 4.52
C GLU A 201 14.55 21.37 3.77
N GLU A 202 15.33 21.49 2.70
CA GLU A 202 15.42 22.72 1.87
C GLU A 202 14.09 23.10 1.23
N ARG A 203 13.22 22.11 0.94
CA ARG A 203 11.89 22.34 0.37
C ARG A 203 10.82 22.58 1.43
N GLY A 204 11.18 22.53 2.72
CA GLY A 204 10.22 22.68 3.82
C GLY A 204 9.19 21.57 3.89
N ILE A 205 9.47 20.38 3.32
CA ILE A 205 8.57 19.23 3.34
C ILE A 205 8.65 18.56 4.71
N LEU A 206 7.50 18.28 5.31
CA LEU A 206 7.40 17.54 6.56
C LEU A 206 7.15 16.06 6.29
N LEU A 207 8.01 15.20 6.81
CA LEU A 207 7.75 13.75 6.79
C LEU A 207 6.64 13.42 7.79
N ALA A 208 5.63 12.73 7.33
CA ALA A 208 4.43 12.40 8.08
C ALA A 208 4.09 10.90 7.97
N ASN A 209 3.13 10.48 8.74
CA ASN A 209 2.48 9.17 8.63
C ASN A 209 0.95 9.36 8.49
N TYR A 210 0.21 8.28 8.34
CA TYR A 210 -1.24 8.36 8.15
C TYR A 210 -2.02 8.93 9.35
N GLU A 211 -1.43 8.99 10.54
CA GLU A 211 -2.04 9.65 11.71
C GLU A 211 -2.14 11.17 11.51
N SER A 212 -1.28 11.74 10.65
CA SER A 212 -1.25 13.17 10.32
C SER A 212 -2.37 13.60 9.37
N LEU A 213 -3.09 12.65 8.76
CA LEU A 213 -4.22 12.98 7.90
C LEU A 213 -5.34 13.61 8.73
N ALA A 214 -5.73 14.84 8.39
CA ALA A 214 -6.87 15.53 9.02
C ALA A 214 -8.18 14.73 8.82
N MET A 215 -9.08 14.86 9.80
CA MET A 215 -10.46 14.37 9.64
C MET A 215 -11.29 15.42 8.92
#